data_2346eea08cd00475f32c7e0d64b45023
#
_entry.id   2346eea08cd00475f32c7e0d64b45023
#
_cell.length_a   1.000
_cell.length_b   1.000
_cell.length_c   1.000
_cell.angle_alpha   90.00
_cell.angle_beta   90.00
_cell.angle_gamma   90.00
#
_symmetry.space_group_name_H-M   'P 1'
#
loop_
_entity.id
_entity.type
_entity.pdbx_description
1 polymer ?
#
loop_
_entity_poly.entity_id
_entity_poly.type
_entity_poly.pdbx_seq_one_letter_code
_entity_poly.pdbx_strand_id
1 'polypeptide(L)'
;MDILIESTKGFEKDIAKLSEDERAAVIKKINDCASLFPTKKSDVYRKLRRLRLPSNLNGYESSLYTLRVSRTLRVIWTVDEDPIFGQVIFTLFRAVKHDDLDKAYHGVAESLYQDMLHHNLEAAQIS
;
A
#
# COMPACT_ATOMS: atom_id res chain seq x y z
N MET A 1 3.48 8.50 -18.51
CA MET A 1 3.03 7.57 -17.45
C MET A 1 2.14 8.34 -16.48
N ASP A 2 0.93 7.86 -16.28
CA ASP A 2 -0.01 8.48 -15.36
C ASP A 2 0.06 7.79 -14.01
N ILE A 3 0.11 8.58 -12.95
CA ILE A 3 0.11 8.06 -11.58
C ILE A 3 -1.16 8.49 -10.89
N LEU A 4 -1.96 7.52 -10.46
CA LEU A 4 -3.15 7.74 -9.69
C LEU A 4 -2.88 7.38 -8.22
N ILE A 5 -3.39 8.19 -7.32
CA ILE A 5 -3.28 7.95 -5.89
C ILE A 5 -4.70 7.83 -5.33
N GLU A 6 -5.00 6.67 -4.77
CA GLU A 6 -6.31 6.38 -4.18
C GLU A 6 -6.15 6.10 -2.70
N SER A 7 -7.09 6.56 -1.89
CA SER A 7 -7.08 6.30 -0.45
C SER A 7 -8.28 5.45 -0.06
N THR A 8 -8.07 4.59 0.94
CA THR A 8 -9.14 3.80 1.54
C THR A 8 -9.70 4.53 2.75
N LYS A 9 -10.84 4.08 3.25
CA LYS A 9 -11.44 4.62 4.48
C LYS A 9 -10.52 4.44 5.68
N GLY A 10 -9.80 3.32 5.74
CA GLY A 10 -8.83 3.07 6.82
C GLY A 10 -7.72 4.10 6.84
N PHE A 11 -7.18 4.43 5.67
CA PHE A 11 -6.15 5.45 5.54
C PHE A 11 -6.69 6.84 5.94
N GLU A 12 -7.88 7.18 5.48
CA GLU A 12 -8.50 8.47 5.79
C GLU A 12 -8.73 8.64 7.29
N LYS A 13 -9.18 7.58 7.96
CA LYS A 13 -9.35 7.59 9.42
C LYS A 13 -8.02 7.75 10.15
N ASP A 14 -6.98 7.08 9.69
CA ASP A 14 -5.65 7.18 10.27
C ASP A 14 -5.12 8.61 10.15
N ILE A 15 -5.22 9.20 8.96
CA ILE A 15 -4.76 10.56 8.68
C ILE A 15 -5.47 11.57 9.59
N ALA A 16 -6.76 11.39 9.81
CA ALA A 16 -7.55 12.29 10.66
C ALA A 16 -7.09 12.31 12.12
N LYS A 17 -6.44 11.23 12.57
CA LYS A 17 -5.92 11.12 13.95
C LYS A 17 -4.50 11.65 14.11
N LEU A 18 -3.80 11.89 13.02
CA LEU A 18 -2.42 12.39 13.05
C LEU A 18 -2.39 13.90 13.36
N SER A 19 -1.29 14.35 13.95
CA SER A 19 -1.03 15.79 14.08
C SER A 19 -0.88 16.41 12.70
N GLU A 20 -0.97 17.72 12.63
CA GLU A 20 -0.81 18.46 11.38
C GLU A 20 0.56 18.21 10.75
N ASP A 21 1.61 18.20 11.55
CA ASP A 21 2.99 17.93 11.09
C ASP A 21 3.15 16.51 10.58
N GLU A 22 2.58 15.54 11.28
CA GLU A 22 2.63 14.13 10.87
C GLU A 22 1.89 13.92 9.56
N ARG A 23 0.71 14.52 9.42
CA ARG A 23 -0.09 14.45 8.20
C ARG A 23 0.67 15.04 7.01
N ALA A 24 1.26 16.21 7.20
CA ALA A 24 2.06 16.86 6.17
C ALA A 24 3.25 16.00 5.74
N ALA A 25 3.91 15.35 6.69
CA ALA A 25 5.03 14.44 6.40
C ALA A 25 4.60 13.23 5.57
N VAL A 26 3.45 12.64 5.89
CA VAL A 26 2.89 11.51 5.13
C VAL A 26 2.60 11.93 3.68
N ILE A 27 1.90 13.03 3.51
CA ILE A 27 1.51 13.54 2.19
C ILE A 27 2.75 13.87 1.35
N LYS A 28 3.74 14.55 1.95
CA LYS A 28 4.97 14.89 1.27
C LYS A 28 5.71 13.64 0.77
N LYS A 29 5.82 12.63 1.61
CA LYS A 29 6.56 11.40 1.26
C LYS A 29 5.89 10.66 0.12
N ILE A 30 4.57 10.58 0.13
CA ILE A 30 3.81 9.94 -0.95
C ILE A 30 3.99 10.72 -2.26
N ASN A 31 3.89 12.04 -2.21
CA ASN A 31 4.07 12.88 -3.38
C ASN A 31 5.50 12.80 -3.92
N ASP A 32 6.50 12.71 -3.06
CA ASP A 32 7.89 12.52 -3.48
C ASP A 32 8.05 11.21 -4.26
N CYS A 33 7.46 10.13 -3.77
CA CYS A 33 7.48 8.85 -4.48
C CYS A 33 6.76 8.93 -5.84
N ALA A 34 5.62 9.60 -5.89
CA ALA A 34 4.86 9.78 -7.13
C ALA A 34 5.66 10.58 -8.16
N SER A 35 6.36 11.63 -7.71
CA SER A 35 7.19 12.47 -8.58
C SER A 35 8.40 11.73 -9.14
N LEU A 36 9.00 10.84 -8.36
CA LEU A 36 10.18 10.08 -8.76
C LEU A 36 9.84 8.89 -9.66
N PHE A 37 8.67 8.31 -9.50
CA PHE A 37 8.32 7.03 -10.11
C PHE A 37 8.49 7.00 -11.62
N PRO A 38 8.06 8.02 -12.39
CA PRO A 38 8.17 7.96 -13.87
C PRO A 38 9.59 7.86 -14.38
N THR A 39 10.58 8.43 -13.67
CA THR A 39 11.97 8.49 -14.14
C THR A 39 12.92 7.62 -13.33
N LYS A 40 12.60 7.36 -12.06
CA LYS A 40 13.46 6.63 -11.12
C LYS A 40 12.69 5.57 -10.35
N LYS A 41 11.96 4.74 -11.06
CA LYS A 41 11.12 3.68 -10.50
C LYS A 41 11.90 2.78 -9.54
N SER A 42 13.08 2.34 -9.90
CA SER A 42 13.87 1.45 -9.04
C SER A 42 14.29 2.12 -7.73
N ASP A 43 14.49 3.44 -7.72
CA ASP A 43 14.81 4.15 -6.50
C ASP A 43 13.61 4.19 -5.55
N VAL A 44 12.40 4.30 -6.10
CA VAL A 44 11.17 4.24 -5.30
C VAL A 44 11.04 2.85 -4.67
N TYR A 45 11.15 1.78 -5.46
CA TYR A 45 11.02 0.43 -4.95
C TYR A 45 12.07 0.09 -3.89
N ARG A 46 13.26 0.64 -3.96
CA ARG A 46 14.30 0.44 -2.94
C ARG A 46 13.91 0.99 -1.57
N LYS A 47 13.05 1.98 -1.53
CA LYS A 47 12.54 2.58 -0.27
C LYS A 47 11.40 1.80 0.33
N LEU A 48 10.83 0.86 -0.42
CA LEU A 48 9.68 0.09 0.01
C LEU A 48 10.11 -1.26 0.59
N ARG A 49 9.35 -1.77 1.54
CA ARG A 49 9.60 -3.07 2.15
C ARG A 49 8.32 -3.88 2.17
N ARG A 50 8.49 -5.19 2.09
CA ARG A 50 7.42 -6.15 2.35
C ARG A 50 7.67 -6.80 3.69
N LEU A 51 6.63 -6.96 4.49
CA LEU A 51 6.71 -7.70 5.74
C LEU A 51 6.36 -9.17 5.48
N ARG A 52 6.83 -10.04 6.39
CA ARG A 52 6.56 -11.46 6.30
C ARG A 52 5.08 -11.73 6.54
N LEU A 53 4.45 -12.46 5.61
CA LEU A 53 3.05 -12.83 5.72
C LEU A 53 2.86 -14.03 6.66
N PRO A 54 1.68 -14.16 7.30
CA PRO A 54 1.34 -15.35 8.07
C PRO A 54 1.39 -16.61 7.21
N SER A 55 1.62 -17.77 7.85
CA SER A 55 1.74 -19.04 7.14
C SER A 55 0.49 -19.42 6.36
N ASN A 56 -0.69 -19.01 6.80
CA ASN A 56 -1.95 -19.26 6.09
C ASN A 56 -2.08 -18.45 4.79
N LEU A 57 -1.20 -17.50 4.57
CA LEU A 57 -1.16 -16.70 3.35
C LEU A 57 0.02 -17.08 2.45
N ASN A 58 0.72 -18.17 2.76
CA ASN A 58 1.84 -18.66 1.95
C ASN A 58 1.42 -18.88 0.50
N GLY A 59 2.24 -18.40 -0.43
CA GLY A 59 1.93 -18.50 -1.86
C GLY A 59 1.12 -17.32 -2.40
N TYR A 60 0.60 -16.45 -1.56
CA TYR A 60 -0.02 -15.21 -2.01
C TYR A 60 1.07 -14.16 -2.25
N GLU A 61 1.19 -13.76 -3.50
CA GLU A 61 2.07 -12.66 -3.86
C GLU A 61 1.24 -11.39 -4.01
N SER A 62 1.67 -10.33 -3.32
CA SER A 62 0.97 -9.06 -3.39
C SER A 62 1.94 -7.93 -3.69
N SER A 63 1.40 -6.86 -4.23
CA SER A 63 2.11 -5.60 -4.41
C SER A 63 2.03 -4.71 -3.15
N LEU A 64 1.76 -5.31 -1.99
CA LEU A 64 1.61 -4.60 -0.73
C LEU A 64 2.98 -4.29 -0.12
N TYR A 65 3.21 -3.02 0.18
CA TYR A 65 4.49 -2.53 0.67
C TYR A 65 4.29 -1.62 1.88
N THR A 66 5.39 -1.43 2.62
CA THR A 66 5.47 -0.40 3.64
C THR A 66 6.42 0.70 3.19
N LEU A 67 6.07 1.94 3.49
CA LEU A 67 6.89 3.10 3.21
C LEU A 67 7.21 3.79 4.54
N ARG A 68 8.50 4.00 4.81
CA ARG A 68 8.92 4.76 5.98
C ARG A 68 8.73 6.24 5.72
N VAL A 69 7.85 6.88 6.47
CA VAL A 69 7.62 8.33 6.40
C VAL A 69 8.58 9.08 7.32
N SER A 70 8.71 8.58 8.55
CA SER A 70 9.58 9.15 9.56
C SER A 70 10.03 8.03 10.48
N ARG A 71 10.78 8.38 11.54
CA ARG A 71 11.22 7.41 12.54
C ARG A 71 10.06 6.60 13.12
N THR A 72 8.89 7.22 13.29
CA THR A 72 7.74 6.60 13.97
C THR A 72 6.56 6.27 13.09
N LEU A 73 6.52 6.78 11.86
CA LEU A 73 5.37 6.63 10.97
C LEU A 73 5.67 5.76 9.76
N ARG A 74 4.70 4.91 9.40
CA ARG A 74 4.74 4.04 8.23
C ARG A 74 3.43 4.14 7.46
N VAL A 75 3.52 4.05 6.14
CA VAL A 75 2.36 3.92 5.26
C VAL A 75 2.33 2.51 4.69
N ILE A 76 1.16 1.91 4.68
CA ILE A 76 0.92 0.63 4.04
C ILE A 76 0.14 0.90 2.76
N TRP A 77 0.68 0.50 1.62
CA TRP A 77 0.12 0.81 0.32
C TRP A 77 0.43 -0.27 -0.70
N THR A 78 -0.34 -0.29 -1.79
CA THR A 78 -0.02 -1.11 -2.94
C THR A 78 0.47 -0.23 -4.09
N VAL A 79 1.34 -0.81 -4.91
CA VAL A 79 1.81 -0.18 -6.15
C VAL A 79 1.44 -1.12 -7.28
N ASP A 80 0.48 -0.73 -8.10
CA ASP A 80 -0.03 -1.53 -9.21
C ASP A 80 0.33 -0.86 -10.53
N GLU A 81 1.23 -1.50 -11.28
CA GLU A 81 1.64 -1.02 -12.60
C GLU A 81 0.80 -1.66 -13.69
N ASP A 82 0.21 -0.84 -14.55
CA ASP A 82 -0.50 -1.29 -15.73
C ASP A 82 0.33 -0.94 -16.96
N PRO A 83 1.10 -1.88 -17.51
CA PRO A 83 1.96 -1.60 -18.65
C PRO A 83 1.17 -1.38 -19.96
N ILE A 84 -0.07 -1.86 -20.03
CA ILE A 84 -0.90 -1.73 -21.23
C ILE A 84 -1.32 -0.28 -21.44
N PHE A 85 -1.78 0.39 -20.38
CA PHE A 85 -2.26 1.76 -20.46
C PHE A 85 -1.25 2.79 -19.93
N GLY A 86 -0.05 2.34 -19.53
CA GLY A 86 0.98 3.23 -19.02
C GLY A 86 0.60 3.93 -17.73
N GLN A 87 -0.13 3.23 -16.85
CA GLN A 87 -0.70 3.78 -15.64
C GLN A 87 -0.15 3.06 -14.41
N VAL A 88 0.01 3.81 -13.32
CA VAL A 88 0.40 3.25 -12.03
C VAL A 88 -0.59 3.74 -10.98
N ILE A 89 -1.07 2.83 -10.14
CA ILE A 89 -2.03 3.14 -9.07
C ILE A 89 -1.37 2.88 -7.72
N PHE A 90 -1.27 3.92 -6.91
CA PHE A 90 -0.88 3.82 -5.51
C PHE A 90 -2.15 3.79 -4.67
N THR A 91 -2.44 2.67 -4.02
CA THR A 91 -3.60 2.57 -3.13
C THR A 91 -3.13 2.61 -1.67
N LEU A 92 -3.55 3.63 -0.95
CA LEU A 92 -3.12 3.90 0.43
C LEU A 92 -4.09 3.23 1.40
N PHE A 93 -3.60 2.23 2.14
CA PHE A 93 -4.45 1.43 3.04
C PHE A 93 -4.40 1.88 4.49
N ARG A 94 -3.22 2.19 5.03
CA ARG A 94 -3.07 2.59 6.42
C ARG A 94 -1.89 3.56 6.59
N ALA A 95 -1.99 4.43 7.58
CA ALA A 95 -0.88 5.25 8.07
C ALA A 95 -0.79 5.01 9.57
N VAL A 96 0.24 4.29 10.01
CA VAL A 96 0.32 3.79 11.39
C VAL A 96 1.67 4.09 12.01
N LYS A 97 1.72 4.04 13.35
CA LYS A 97 2.97 4.10 14.08
C LYS A 97 3.74 2.80 13.89
N HIS A 98 5.06 2.88 13.97
CA HIS A 98 5.95 1.74 13.78
C HIS A 98 5.55 0.53 14.65
N ASP A 99 5.14 0.77 15.89
CA ASP A 99 4.79 -0.31 16.82
C ASP A 99 3.52 -1.07 16.41
N ASP A 100 2.65 -0.45 15.62
CA ASP A 100 1.42 -1.06 15.14
C ASP A 100 1.55 -1.64 13.73
N LEU A 101 2.73 -1.54 13.12
CA LEU A 101 2.93 -1.86 11.72
C LEU A 101 2.61 -3.31 11.38
N ASP A 102 3.14 -4.27 12.13
CA ASP A 102 2.97 -5.69 11.84
C ASP A 102 1.49 -6.08 11.85
N LYS A 103 0.78 -5.66 12.89
CA LYS A 103 -0.65 -5.96 13.02
C LYS A 103 -1.45 -5.34 11.88
N ALA A 104 -1.20 -4.08 11.57
CA ALA A 104 -1.92 -3.39 10.49
C ALA A 104 -1.60 -4.00 9.13
N TYR A 105 -0.34 -4.32 8.86
CA TYR A 105 0.07 -4.94 7.60
C TYR A 105 -0.60 -6.29 7.40
N HIS A 106 -0.57 -7.15 8.42
CA HIS A 106 -1.20 -8.47 8.34
C HIS A 106 -2.72 -8.34 8.14
N GLY A 107 -3.36 -7.36 8.78
CA GLY A 107 -4.78 -7.11 8.58
C GLY A 107 -5.12 -6.72 7.14
N VAL A 108 -4.33 -5.83 6.53
CA VAL A 108 -4.52 -5.45 5.13
C VAL A 108 -4.25 -6.62 4.20
N ALA A 109 -3.15 -7.34 4.42
CA ALA A 109 -2.77 -8.49 3.58
C ALA A 109 -3.85 -9.57 3.62
N GLU A 110 -4.38 -9.88 4.80
CA GLU A 110 -5.45 -10.86 4.96
C GLU A 110 -6.72 -10.41 4.22
N SER A 111 -7.10 -9.15 4.34
CA SER A 111 -8.26 -8.60 3.63
C SER A 111 -8.10 -8.72 2.13
N LEU A 112 -6.93 -8.37 1.58
CA LEU A 112 -6.65 -8.50 0.15
C LEU A 112 -6.69 -9.97 -0.30
N TYR A 113 -6.16 -10.87 0.53
CA TYR A 113 -6.17 -12.30 0.24
C TYR A 113 -7.61 -12.85 0.19
N GLN A 114 -8.45 -12.45 1.14
CA GLN A 114 -9.86 -12.85 1.16
C GLN A 114 -10.61 -12.31 -0.05
N ASP A 115 -10.38 -11.06 -0.44
CA ASP A 115 -10.97 -10.47 -1.63
C ASP A 115 -10.57 -11.26 -2.88
N MET A 116 -9.30 -11.64 -2.99
CA MET A 116 -8.81 -12.44 -4.12
C MET A 116 -9.50 -13.81 -4.18
N LEU A 117 -9.64 -14.50 -3.04
CA LEU A 117 -10.34 -15.78 -2.99
C LEU A 117 -11.80 -15.64 -3.38
N HIS A 118 -12.46 -14.58 -2.93
CA HIS A 118 -13.86 -14.32 -3.28
C HIS A 118 -14.04 -14.11 -4.77
N HIS A 119 -13.19 -13.33 -5.41
CA HIS A 119 -13.19 -13.15 -6.86
C HIS A 119 -12.98 -14.44 -7.62
N ASN A 120 -12.06 -15.28 -7.17
CA ASN A 120 -11.79 -16.57 -7.79
C ASN A 120 -13.00 -17.51 -7.69
N LEU A 121 -13.69 -17.51 -6.56
CA LEU A 121 -14.91 -18.31 -6.38
C LEU A 121 -16.05 -17.82 -7.27
N GLU A 122 -16.24 -16.52 -7.40
CA GLU A 122 -17.24 -15.94 -8.29
C GLU A 122 -16.95 -16.30 -9.74
N ALA A 123 -15.71 -16.20 -10.18
CA ALA A 123 -15.31 -16.57 -11.54
C ALA A 123 -15.57 -18.05 -11.81
N ALA A 124 -15.29 -18.93 -10.84
CA ALA A 124 -15.56 -20.37 -10.96
C ALA A 124 -17.05 -20.67 -11.07
N GLN A 125 -17.90 -19.90 -10.40
CA GLN A 125 -19.35 -20.09 -10.46
C GLN A 125 -19.97 -19.65 -11.79
N ILE A 126 -19.36 -18.68 -12.45
CA ILE A 126 -19.85 -18.15 -13.73
C ILE A 126 -19.46 -19.08 -14.88
N SER A 127 -18.34 -19.75 -14.77
CA SER A 127 -17.84 -20.66 -15.80
C SER A 127 -18.49 -22.04 -15.70
#